data_db7f37dea1bb0f69338367e6bc2e4c5c
#
_entry.id   db7f37dea1bb0f69338367e6bc2e4c5c
#
_cell.length_a   1.000
_cell.length_b   1.000
_cell.length_c   1.000
_cell.angle_alpha   90.00
_cell.angle_beta   90.00
_cell.angle_gamma   90.00
#
_symmetry.space_group_name_H-M   'P 1'
#
loop_
_entity.id
_entity.type
_entity.pdbx_description
1 polymer ?
#
loop_
_entity_poly.entity_id
_entity_poly.type
_entity_poly.pdbx_seq_one_letter_code
_entity_poly.pdbx_strand_id
1 'polypeptide(L)'
;VFVQAIADHATKQLLMSIHPLHCLKQILKNAVLLCKYNVYMTNNNQDNHEDYDMKIYPVKPTLPNMPIKRVLHPSLPRPPTSWLFIMGSGHGKSSLITNLIFRKEFYADIFDRILYISPTVEKDNSSQPFLHKTMEDIVTIRSDPQNMDAILHEFITNIDTNYSTTDDDKPDPPVSLVIADDISGFLKKTSSVTHLISRNRHYWTTMFISNQTLKDVPRVIRTLVKCVVFSHCTNDSEIIAILDEYSGNFNGGRDAMFRIWNEATKTKYNYLMINMSVENDVRIYQIGSEGLFEFEGASSSRHDGRTIHPPKLNETNVRTKPFNIKDLPDPIHCSACKQDFKNQSSYIRHTSSLKHKNNL
;
A
#
# COMPACT_ATOMS: atom_id res chain seq x y z
N VAL A 1 16.33 -46.93 -4.27
CA VAL A 1 17.48 -47.06 -3.34
C VAL A 1 17.86 -45.72 -2.74
N PHE A 2 17.95 -44.64 -3.51
CA PHE A 2 18.36 -43.31 -3.00
C PHE A 2 17.32 -42.67 -2.07
N VAL A 3 16.02 -42.83 -2.35
CA VAL A 3 14.91 -42.29 -1.55
C VAL A 3 14.81 -42.98 -0.20
N GLN A 4 15.12 -44.28 -0.13
CA GLN A 4 15.12 -45.08 1.10
C GLN A 4 16.24 -44.63 2.05
N ALA A 5 17.44 -44.34 1.53
CA ALA A 5 18.58 -43.87 2.31
C ALA A 5 18.36 -42.50 2.93
N ILE A 6 17.64 -41.60 2.24
CA ILE A 6 17.28 -40.28 2.77
C ILE A 6 16.21 -40.40 3.87
N ALA A 7 15.25 -41.31 3.70
CA ALA A 7 14.21 -41.53 4.73
C ALA A 7 14.81 -42.13 6.00
N ASP A 8 15.75 -43.07 5.90
CA ASP A 8 16.41 -43.70 7.04
C ASP A 8 17.33 -42.71 7.79
N HIS A 9 17.97 -41.77 7.07
CA HIS A 9 18.83 -40.75 7.69
C HIS A 9 18.00 -39.69 8.44
N ALA A 10 16.91 -39.24 7.86
CA ALA A 10 15.96 -38.28 8.48
C ALA A 10 15.31 -38.86 9.75
N THR A 11 14.97 -40.13 9.73
CA THR A 11 14.36 -40.84 10.86
C THR A 11 15.32 -41.00 12.03
N LYS A 12 16.62 -41.21 11.77
CA LYS A 12 17.66 -41.28 12.81
C LYS A 12 17.96 -39.96 13.49
N GLN A 13 17.93 -38.85 12.78
CA GLN A 13 18.15 -37.54 13.36
C GLN A 13 16.95 -37.04 14.19
N LEU A 14 15.72 -37.43 13.85
CA LEU A 14 14.49 -37.07 14.57
C LEU A 14 14.31 -37.81 15.90
N LEU A 15 14.94 -38.96 16.08
CA LEU A 15 14.86 -39.75 17.34
C LEU A 15 15.74 -39.21 18.47
N MET A 16 16.60 -38.22 18.21
CA MET A 16 17.51 -37.67 19.22
C MET A 16 17.12 -36.35 19.87
N SER A 17 15.97 -35.75 19.52
CA SER A 17 15.50 -34.50 20.15
C SER A 17 14.02 -34.54 20.49
N ILE A 18 13.69 -35.00 21.67
CA ILE A 18 12.33 -35.30 22.15
C ILE A 18 11.74 -34.12 22.93
N HIS A 19 10.57 -33.59 22.45
CA HIS A 19 9.43 -33.19 23.29
C HIS A 19 8.11 -33.56 22.58
N PRO A 20 7.09 -34.17 23.26
CA PRO A 20 6.50 -35.35 22.67
C PRO A 20 5.09 -35.31 22.11
N LEU A 21 4.33 -34.30 22.00
CA LEU A 21 2.94 -34.41 21.52
C LEU A 21 2.61 -33.52 20.29
N HIS A 22 3.22 -32.38 20.20
CA HIS A 22 2.98 -31.48 19.07
C HIS A 22 3.71 -31.95 17.79
N CYS A 23 4.90 -32.52 17.96
CA CYS A 23 5.73 -33.06 16.87
C CYS A 23 5.07 -34.27 16.20
N LEU A 24 4.41 -35.14 16.97
CA LEU A 24 3.70 -36.32 16.43
C LEU A 24 2.51 -35.95 15.54
N LYS A 25 1.76 -34.92 15.89
CA LYS A 25 0.65 -34.41 15.05
C LYS A 25 1.15 -33.82 13.71
N GLN A 26 2.29 -33.12 13.75
CA GLN A 26 2.89 -32.54 12.56
C GLN A 26 3.48 -33.65 11.64
N ILE A 27 4.13 -34.65 12.23
CA ILE A 27 4.70 -35.79 11.51
C ILE A 27 3.57 -36.62 10.88
N LEU A 28 2.47 -36.86 11.57
CA LEU A 28 1.30 -37.55 11.03
C LEU A 28 0.63 -36.76 9.91
N LYS A 29 0.50 -35.44 10.03
CA LYS A 29 0.01 -34.59 8.92
C LYS A 29 0.90 -34.66 7.68
N ASN A 30 2.21 -34.62 7.86
CA ASN A 30 3.16 -34.70 6.77
C ASN A 30 3.24 -36.12 6.15
N ALA A 31 3.09 -37.17 6.96
CA ALA A 31 3.00 -38.57 6.48
C ALA A 31 1.72 -38.80 5.67
N VAL A 32 0.59 -38.28 6.10
CA VAL A 32 -0.68 -38.35 5.35
C VAL A 32 -0.59 -37.58 4.02
N LEU A 33 0.11 -36.44 4.00
CA LEU A 33 0.37 -35.69 2.76
C LEU A 33 1.30 -36.48 1.81
N LEU A 34 2.35 -37.11 2.34
CA LEU A 34 3.28 -37.96 1.55
C LEU A 34 2.60 -39.24 1.04
N CYS A 35 1.72 -39.87 1.84
CA CYS A 35 0.92 -41.01 1.37
C CYS A 35 -0.07 -40.59 0.27
N LYS A 36 -0.73 -39.44 0.40
CA LYS A 36 -1.60 -38.91 -0.66
C LYS A 36 -0.81 -38.59 -1.93
N TYR A 37 0.40 -38.09 -1.80
CA TYR A 37 1.29 -37.79 -2.94
C TYR A 37 1.79 -39.07 -3.62
N ASN A 38 2.14 -40.12 -2.86
CA ASN A 38 2.54 -41.40 -3.40
C ASN A 38 1.39 -42.19 -4.06
N VAL A 39 0.17 -42.12 -3.51
CA VAL A 39 -1.01 -42.72 -4.16
C VAL A 39 -1.34 -42.03 -5.49
N TYR A 40 -1.06 -40.71 -5.60
CA TYR A 40 -1.19 -40.00 -6.88
C TYR A 40 -0.15 -40.41 -7.90
N MET A 41 1.07 -40.80 -7.45
CA MET A 41 2.16 -41.17 -8.37
C MET A 41 2.15 -42.68 -8.78
N THR A 42 1.52 -43.56 -7.99
CA THR A 42 1.49 -45.02 -8.30
C THR A 42 0.34 -45.42 -9.19
N ASN A 43 -0.69 -44.60 -9.37
CA ASN A 43 -1.82 -44.93 -10.25
C ASN A 43 -1.63 -44.50 -11.72
N ASN A 44 -0.48 -43.94 -12.08
CA ASN A 44 -0.26 -43.38 -13.42
C ASN A 44 0.81 -44.16 -14.27
N ASN A 45 1.15 -45.40 -13.91
CA ASN A 45 2.01 -46.21 -14.77
C ASN A 45 1.18 -47.20 -15.62
N GLN A 46 0.33 -46.66 -16.49
CA GLN A 46 -0.10 -47.34 -17.70
C GLN A 46 0.25 -46.44 -18.88
N ASP A 47 1.14 -46.94 -19.73
CA ASP A 47 1.61 -46.30 -20.97
C ASP A 47 0.43 -46.01 -21.93
N ASN A 48 -0.22 -44.87 -21.72
CA ASN A 48 -0.96 -44.19 -22.76
C ASN A 48 -0.31 -42.80 -22.89
N HIS A 49 0.16 -42.47 -24.08
CA HIS A 49 0.49 -41.11 -24.48
C HIS A 49 -0.84 -40.26 -24.40
N GLU A 50 -1.31 -40.03 -23.20
CA GLU A 50 -2.32 -39.02 -22.96
C GLU A 50 -1.67 -37.65 -23.06
N ASP A 51 -2.19 -36.85 -23.95
CA ASP A 51 -1.87 -35.43 -24.06
C ASP A 51 -2.08 -34.80 -22.67
N TYR A 52 -1.00 -34.62 -21.90
CA TYR A 52 -1.08 -34.02 -20.57
C TYR A 52 -1.54 -32.61 -20.73
N ASP A 53 -2.83 -32.35 -20.49
CA ASP A 53 -3.40 -31.00 -20.41
C ASP A 53 -2.78 -30.28 -19.21
N MET A 54 -1.69 -29.52 -19.47
CA MET A 54 -0.95 -28.75 -18.47
C MET A 54 -1.74 -27.53 -17.99
N LYS A 55 -3.01 -27.70 -17.67
CA LYS A 55 -3.86 -26.64 -17.14
C LYS A 55 -3.47 -26.29 -15.71
N ILE A 56 -3.20 -25.02 -15.49
CA ILE A 56 -3.05 -24.46 -14.16
C ILE A 56 -4.43 -24.00 -13.67
N TYR A 57 -4.95 -24.63 -12.64
CA TYR A 57 -6.21 -24.25 -12.05
C TYR A 57 -6.01 -23.13 -11.01
N PRO A 58 -6.85 -22.09 -11.01
CA PRO A 58 -6.76 -21.04 -10.02
C PRO A 58 -7.06 -21.59 -8.63
N VAL A 59 -6.16 -21.37 -7.69
CA VAL A 59 -6.37 -21.67 -6.28
C VAL A 59 -7.27 -20.56 -5.71
N LYS A 60 -8.39 -20.93 -5.06
CA LYS A 60 -9.22 -19.96 -4.38
C LYS A 60 -8.41 -19.26 -3.29
N PRO A 61 -8.44 -17.92 -3.21
CA PRO A 61 -7.77 -17.20 -2.15
C PRO A 61 -8.34 -17.65 -0.78
N THR A 62 -7.45 -18.02 0.13
CA THR A 62 -7.81 -18.45 1.49
C THR A 62 -7.91 -17.28 2.47
N LEU A 63 -7.40 -16.09 2.06
CA LEU A 63 -7.47 -14.91 2.90
C LEU A 63 -8.85 -14.28 2.83
N PRO A 64 -9.47 -13.96 3.97
CA PRO A 64 -10.72 -13.25 4.00
C PRO A 64 -10.58 -11.88 3.35
N ASN A 65 -11.62 -11.45 2.65
CA ASN A 65 -11.67 -10.10 2.10
C ASN A 65 -11.73 -9.09 3.24
N MET A 66 -10.84 -8.11 3.20
CA MET A 66 -10.89 -6.97 4.12
C MET A 66 -12.27 -6.30 4.07
N PRO A 67 -12.95 -6.11 5.21
CA PRO A 67 -14.25 -5.46 5.24
C PRO A 67 -14.09 -3.96 4.90
N ILE A 68 -14.64 -3.53 3.78
CA ILE A 68 -14.67 -2.11 3.41
C ILE A 68 -16.05 -1.57 3.75
N LYS A 69 -16.10 -0.59 4.63
CA LYS A 69 -17.34 0.00 5.18
C LYS A 69 -18.21 0.70 4.14
N ARG A 70 -17.68 0.99 2.95
CA ARG A 70 -18.42 1.67 1.87
C ARG A 70 -17.92 1.32 0.47
N VAL A 71 -18.73 1.61 -0.52
CA VAL A 71 -18.33 1.48 -1.93
C VAL A 71 -17.36 2.60 -2.29
N LEU A 72 -16.20 2.20 -2.81
CA LEU A 72 -15.20 3.12 -3.35
C LEU A 72 -15.47 3.41 -4.81
N HIS A 73 -15.01 4.58 -5.28
CA HIS A 73 -15.02 4.90 -6.70
C HIS A 73 -14.20 3.83 -7.48
N PRO A 74 -14.70 3.30 -8.60
CA PRO A 74 -14.05 2.21 -9.35
C PRO A 74 -12.62 2.53 -9.83
N SER A 75 -12.30 3.81 -10.02
CA SER A 75 -10.97 4.28 -10.41
C SER A 75 -9.93 4.20 -9.30
N LEU A 76 -10.37 4.07 -8.04
CA LEU A 76 -9.46 4.01 -6.91
C LEU A 76 -9.01 2.57 -6.63
N PRO A 77 -7.71 2.34 -6.39
CA PRO A 77 -7.23 1.06 -5.89
C PRO A 77 -7.95 0.66 -4.61
N ARG A 78 -8.49 -0.57 -4.59
CA ARG A 78 -9.17 -1.08 -3.40
C ARG A 78 -8.16 -1.43 -2.31
N PRO A 79 -8.33 -0.97 -1.06
CA PRO A 79 -7.53 -1.43 0.08
C PRO A 79 -7.67 -2.95 0.31
N PRO A 80 -6.62 -3.64 0.81
CA PRO A 80 -5.29 -3.11 1.07
C PRO A 80 -4.48 -2.92 -0.21
N THR A 81 -3.85 -1.77 -0.35
CA THR A 81 -3.10 -1.38 -1.55
C THR A 81 -1.82 -0.63 -1.19
N SER A 82 -1.00 -0.35 -2.20
CA SER A 82 0.23 0.43 -2.01
C SER A 82 0.35 1.53 -3.06
N TRP A 83 0.62 2.73 -2.60
CA TRP A 83 0.78 3.92 -3.43
C TRP A 83 2.19 4.49 -3.33
N LEU A 84 2.70 4.97 -4.44
CA LEU A 84 3.95 5.68 -4.53
C LEU A 84 3.71 7.05 -5.17
N PHE A 85 4.04 8.12 -4.45
CA PHE A 85 3.94 9.49 -4.91
C PHE A 85 5.34 10.03 -5.21
N ILE A 86 5.63 10.30 -6.47
CA ILE A 86 6.90 10.89 -6.91
C ILE A 86 6.63 12.33 -7.35
N MET A 87 6.92 13.24 -6.45
CA MET A 87 6.55 14.65 -6.60
C MET A 87 7.62 15.56 -6.00
N GLY A 88 8.06 16.54 -6.75
CA GLY A 88 8.96 17.57 -6.28
C GLY A 88 8.42 18.36 -5.10
N SER A 89 9.30 19.04 -4.39
CA SER A 89 8.89 19.96 -3.31
C SER A 89 7.97 21.07 -3.84
N GLY A 90 6.93 21.40 -3.08
CA GLY A 90 5.95 22.43 -3.45
C GLY A 90 4.94 22.03 -4.53
N HIS A 91 4.93 20.78 -4.99
CA HIS A 91 3.98 20.28 -5.98
C HIS A 91 2.67 19.75 -5.37
N GLY A 92 2.41 19.99 -4.09
CA GLY A 92 1.12 19.65 -3.45
C GLY A 92 0.99 18.21 -2.99
N LYS A 93 2.08 17.48 -2.80
CA LYS A 93 2.15 16.08 -2.39
C LYS A 93 1.33 15.80 -1.12
N SER A 94 1.64 16.47 0.00
CA SER A 94 0.94 16.30 1.27
C SER A 94 -0.53 16.71 1.17
N SER A 95 -0.85 17.75 0.39
CA SER A 95 -2.23 18.16 0.12
C SER A 95 -3.01 17.08 -0.64
N LEU A 96 -2.40 16.43 -1.64
CA LEU A 96 -3.05 15.33 -2.36
C LEU A 96 -3.31 14.16 -1.43
N ILE A 97 -2.32 13.73 -0.64
CA ILE A 97 -2.45 12.65 0.35
C ILE A 97 -3.58 12.96 1.33
N THR A 98 -3.61 14.18 1.88
CA THR A 98 -4.68 14.63 2.79
C THR A 98 -6.05 14.55 2.13
N ASN A 99 -6.20 15.03 0.89
CA ASN A 99 -7.46 14.93 0.16
C ASN A 99 -7.89 13.48 -0.07
N LEU A 100 -6.96 12.59 -0.44
CA LEU A 100 -7.26 11.17 -0.63
C LEU A 100 -7.80 10.52 0.65
N ILE A 101 -7.32 10.92 1.82
CA ILE A 101 -7.69 10.28 3.09
C ILE A 101 -8.96 10.87 3.72
N PHE A 102 -9.20 12.18 3.58
CA PHE A 102 -10.26 12.84 4.32
C PHE A 102 -11.48 13.23 3.50
N ARG A 103 -11.42 13.11 2.17
CA ARG A 103 -12.60 13.41 1.35
C ARG A 103 -13.45 12.18 1.13
N LYS A 104 -14.78 12.37 1.18
CA LYS A 104 -15.77 11.30 1.02
C LYS A 104 -15.72 10.64 -0.37
N GLU A 105 -15.28 11.37 -1.38
CA GLU A 105 -15.13 10.86 -2.74
C GLU A 105 -13.96 9.86 -2.87
N PHE A 106 -13.03 9.86 -1.90
CA PHE A 106 -11.86 9.00 -1.88
C PHE A 106 -11.92 7.99 -0.72
N TYR A 107 -10.97 8.02 0.23
CA TYR A 107 -10.82 7.02 1.28
C TYR A 107 -11.34 7.46 2.66
N ALA A 108 -12.11 8.53 2.77
CA ALA A 108 -12.60 8.98 4.08
C ALA A 108 -13.34 7.85 4.81
N ASP A 109 -13.10 7.74 6.11
CA ASP A 109 -13.75 6.81 7.04
C ASP A 109 -13.53 5.31 6.71
N ILE A 110 -12.51 4.98 5.89
CA ILE A 110 -12.15 3.60 5.55
C ILE A 110 -11.24 3.00 6.63
N PHE A 111 -10.28 3.79 7.14
CA PHE A 111 -9.23 3.29 8.01
C PHE A 111 -9.62 3.44 9.47
N ASP A 112 -9.47 2.34 10.24
CA ASP A 112 -9.67 2.32 11.68
C ASP A 112 -8.48 2.95 12.41
N ARG A 113 -7.29 2.87 11.82
CA ARG A 113 -6.08 3.52 12.33
C ARG A 113 -5.14 3.98 11.22
N ILE A 114 -4.41 5.06 11.48
CA ILE A 114 -3.45 5.66 10.57
C ILE A 114 -2.13 5.87 11.30
N LEU A 115 -1.04 5.32 10.77
CA LEU A 115 0.32 5.63 11.20
C LEU A 115 0.94 6.60 10.19
N TYR A 116 1.23 7.83 10.62
CA TYR A 116 1.83 8.86 9.78
C TYR A 116 3.27 9.12 10.20
N ILE A 117 4.22 8.79 9.33
CA ILE A 117 5.66 8.97 9.53
C ILE A 117 6.15 10.08 8.60
N SER A 118 6.58 11.21 9.14
CA SER A 118 7.11 12.33 8.36
C SER A 118 7.96 13.26 9.22
N PRO A 119 9.12 13.73 8.74
CA PRO A 119 9.94 14.68 9.46
C PRO A 119 9.33 16.09 9.52
N THR A 120 8.34 16.38 8.69
CA THR A 120 7.80 17.73 8.48
C THR A 120 6.35 17.87 8.94
N VAL A 121 5.73 16.80 9.44
CA VAL A 121 4.29 16.77 9.77
C VAL A 121 3.83 17.91 10.67
N GLU A 122 4.63 18.29 11.67
CA GLU A 122 4.28 19.35 12.61
C GLU A 122 4.38 20.76 12.02
N LYS A 123 5.11 20.91 10.91
CA LYS A 123 5.40 22.20 10.26
C LYS A 123 4.58 22.42 8.98
N ASP A 124 4.00 21.34 8.45
CA ASP A 124 3.24 21.37 7.20
C ASP A 124 1.76 21.60 7.47
N ASN A 125 1.24 22.74 7.01
CA ASN A 125 -0.18 23.08 7.15
C ASN A 125 -1.10 22.07 6.42
N SER A 126 -0.65 21.40 5.38
CA SER A 126 -1.45 20.38 4.69
C SER A 126 -1.65 19.11 5.50
N SER A 127 -0.82 18.88 6.52
CA SER A 127 -0.95 17.76 7.46
C SER A 127 -1.87 18.03 8.66
N GLN A 128 -2.43 19.24 8.77
CA GLN A 128 -3.31 19.64 9.88
C GLN A 128 -4.49 18.68 10.13
N PRO A 129 -5.19 18.16 9.10
CA PRO A 129 -6.27 17.20 9.32
C PRO A 129 -5.84 15.94 10.07
N PHE A 130 -4.60 15.44 9.81
CA PHE A 130 -4.06 14.30 10.54
C PHE A 130 -3.81 14.63 12.02
N LEU A 131 -3.30 15.84 12.29
CA LEU A 131 -3.06 16.28 13.65
C LEU A 131 -4.37 16.39 14.45
N HIS A 132 -5.48 16.81 13.82
CA HIS A 132 -6.80 16.79 14.47
C HIS A 132 -7.25 15.38 14.82
N LYS A 133 -7.05 14.42 13.95
CA LYS A 133 -7.46 13.02 14.15
C LYS A 133 -6.60 12.28 15.18
N THR A 134 -5.46 12.81 15.63
CA THR A 134 -4.73 12.24 16.79
C THR A 134 -5.53 12.33 18.08
N MET A 135 -6.45 13.28 18.17
CA MET A 135 -7.33 13.44 19.33
C MET A 135 -8.40 12.35 19.43
N GLU A 136 -8.69 11.67 18.32
CA GLU A 136 -9.66 10.57 18.24
C GLU A 136 -8.96 9.20 18.33
N ASP A 137 -7.69 9.15 18.70
CA ASP A 137 -6.83 7.95 18.74
C ASP A 137 -6.73 7.15 17.41
N ILE A 138 -7.25 7.74 16.31
CA ILE A 138 -7.21 7.13 14.98
C ILE A 138 -5.84 7.30 14.34
N VAL A 139 -5.19 8.45 14.57
CA VAL A 139 -3.91 8.80 13.93
C VAL A 139 -2.77 8.79 14.93
N THR A 140 -1.76 7.98 14.67
CA THR A 140 -0.47 8.02 15.37
C THR A 140 0.56 8.71 14.50
N ILE A 141 1.22 9.75 15.02
CA ILE A 141 2.24 10.51 14.30
C ILE A 141 3.63 10.17 14.82
N ARG A 142 4.57 10.02 13.91
CA ARG A 142 6.01 9.86 14.18
C ARG A 142 6.79 10.86 13.33
N SER A 143 7.51 11.76 13.98
CA SER A 143 8.35 12.79 13.32
C SER A 143 9.80 12.35 13.11
N ASP A 144 10.12 11.10 13.43
CA ASP A 144 11.47 10.54 13.37
C ASP A 144 11.58 9.43 12.30
N PRO A 145 11.79 9.79 11.02
CA PRO A 145 11.94 8.82 9.94
C PRO A 145 13.24 8.02 10.01
N GLN A 146 14.22 8.42 10.86
CA GLN A 146 15.47 7.69 11.06
C GLN A 146 15.19 6.34 11.74
N ASN A 147 14.17 6.27 12.58
CA ASN A 147 13.72 5.07 13.27
C ASN A 147 12.57 4.36 12.54
N MET A 148 12.30 4.72 11.27
CA MET A 148 11.16 4.19 10.50
C MET A 148 11.13 2.66 10.47
N ASP A 149 12.30 1.99 10.34
CA ASP A 149 12.35 0.52 10.32
C ASP A 149 11.89 -0.08 11.65
N ALA A 150 12.32 0.49 12.77
CA ALA A 150 11.91 0.07 14.12
C ALA A 150 10.41 0.34 14.34
N ILE A 151 9.92 1.51 13.94
CA ILE A 151 8.50 1.89 14.04
C ILE A 151 7.61 0.94 13.24
N LEU A 152 7.99 0.62 12.02
CA LEU A 152 7.25 -0.31 11.18
C LEU A 152 7.35 -1.75 11.68
N HIS A 153 8.51 -2.15 12.22
CA HIS A 153 8.67 -3.45 12.86
C HIS A 153 7.75 -3.59 14.07
N GLU A 154 7.70 -2.59 14.93
CA GLU A 154 6.76 -2.54 16.07
C GLU A 154 5.31 -2.64 15.60
N PHE A 155 4.94 -1.88 14.58
CA PHE A 155 3.60 -1.92 13.99
C PHE A 155 3.23 -3.32 13.47
N ILE A 156 4.13 -3.96 12.72
CA ILE A 156 3.96 -5.32 12.18
C ILE A 156 3.84 -6.33 13.33
N THR A 157 4.76 -6.27 14.31
CA THR A 157 4.77 -7.16 15.47
C THR A 157 3.49 -7.05 16.29
N ASN A 158 2.96 -5.83 16.44
CA ASN A 158 1.68 -5.62 17.13
C ASN A 158 0.53 -6.32 16.41
N ILE A 159 0.50 -6.28 15.06
CA ILE A 159 -0.52 -7.01 14.30
C ILE A 159 -0.32 -8.51 14.43
N ASP A 160 0.88 -9.03 14.21
CA ASP A 160 1.18 -10.46 14.26
C ASP A 160 0.87 -11.07 15.64
N THR A 161 1.06 -10.28 16.71
CA THR A 161 0.82 -10.76 18.08
C THR A 161 -0.68 -10.78 18.43
N ASN A 162 -1.41 -9.71 18.09
CA ASN A 162 -2.75 -9.48 18.62
C ASN A 162 -3.87 -9.82 17.65
N TYR A 163 -3.59 -9.99 16.36
CA TYR A 163 -4.59 -10.15 15.31
C TYR A 163 -4.22 -11.28 14.36
N SER A 164 -5.21 -11.84 13.67
CA SER A 164 -5.01 -12.84 12.63
C SER A 164 -6.18 -12.84 11.64
N THR A 165 -5.90 -13.11 10.37
CA THR A 165 -6.91 -13.36 9.33
C THR A 165 -7.18 -14.85 9.13
N THR A 166 -6.49 -15.73 9.86
CA THR A 166 -6.53 -17.19 9.66
C THR A 166 -6.68 -17.98 10.97
N ASP A 167 -6.61 -17.30 12.11
CA ASP A 167 -6.73 -17.89 13.45
C ASP A 167 -8.02 -17.37 14.09
N ASP A 168 -9.00 -18.26 14.24
CA ASP A 168 -10.33 -17.92 14.78
C ASP A 168 -10.30 -17.50 16.26
N ASP A 169 -9.19 -17.78 16.97
CA ASP A 169 -9.01 -17.37 18.37
C ASP A 169 -8.52 -15.90 18.49
N LYS A 170 -8.14 -15.27 17.39
CA LYS A 170 -7.70 -13.88 17.36
C LYS A 170 -8.67 -13.01 16.56
N PRO A 171 -8.88 -11.74 16.97
CA PRO A 171 -9.67 -10.81 16.17
C PRO A 171 -9.00 -10.50 14.82
N ASP A 172 -9.83 -10.12 13.87
CA ASP A 172 -9.35 -9.61 12.59
C ASP A 172 -8.48 -8.35 12.77
N PRO A 173 -7.46 -8.14 11.91
CA PRO A 173 -6.66 -6.92 11.95
C PRO A 173 -7.52 -5.67 11.72
N PRO A 174 -7.21 -4.54 12.38
CA PRO A 174 -7.85 -3.27 12.04
C PRO A 174 -7.44 -2.83 10.63
N VAL A 175 -8.40 -2.28 9.89
CA VAL A 175 -8.12 -1.68 8.57
C VAL A 175 -7.19 -0.49 8.76
N SER A 176 -5.93 -0.64 8.36
CA SER A 176 -4.86 0.28 8.70
C SER A 176 -4.32 1.02 7.47
N LEU A 177 -3.86 2.25 7.69
CA LEU A 177 -3.07 3.02 6.73
C LEU A 177 -1.73 3.39 7.33
N VAL A 178 -0.65 3.14 6.61
CA VAL A 178 0.68 3.66 6.91
C VAL A 178 1.05 4.69 5.85
N ILE A 179 1.35 5.91 6.29
CA ILE A 179 1.83 6.99 5.43
C ILE A 179 3.29 7.27 5.79
N ALA A 180 4.17 7.12 4.83
CA ALA A 180 5.58 7.47 4.93
C ALA A 180 5.85 8.65 3.98
N ASP A 181 5.76 9.88 4.51
CA ASP A 181 5.79 11.11 3.73
C ASP A 181 7.12 11.85 3.89
N ASP A 182 7.67 12.28 2.75
CA ASP A 182 8.95 13.02 2.62
C ASP A 182 10.14 12.29 3.27
N ILE A 183 10.24 10.99 3.00
CA ILE A 183 11.22 10.09 3.58
C ILE A 183 12.44 9.84 2.68
N SER A 184 12.79 10.79 1.83
CA SER A 184 13.96 10.72 0.94
C SER A 184 15.22 10.35 1.72
N GLY A 185 15.95 9.34 1.24
CA GLY A 185 17.16 8.83 1.88
C GLY A 185 16.96 7.79 2.99
N PHE A 186 15.76 7.66 3.57
CA PHE A 186 15.48 6.67 4.62
C PHE A 186 15.01 5.32 4.04
N LEU A 187 14.31 5.31 2.92
CA LEU A 187 13.77 4.10 2.29
C LEU A 187 14.82 3.03 1.99
N LYS A 188 16.05 3.42 1.63
CA LYS A 188 17.13 2.47 1.29
C LYS A 188 17.58 1.61 2.47
N LYS A 189 17.30 2.05 3.69
CA LYS A 189 17.71 1.38 4.94
C LYS A 189 16.57 0.64 5.63
N THR A 190 15.39 0.60 5.03
CA THR A 190 14.17 0.10 5.67
C THR A 190 13.69 -1.18 4.99
N SER A 191 13.94 -2.34 5.64
CA SER A 191 13.44 -3.64 5.18
C SER A 191 11.96 -3.83 5.49
N SER A 192 11.46 -3.25 6.59
CA SER A 192 10.09 -3.36 7.06
C SER A 192 9.07 -2.75 6.09
N VAL A 193 9.46 -1.73 5.30
CA VAL A 193 8.62 -1.20 4.21
C VAL A 193 8.33 -2.28 3.16
N THR A 194 9.38 -2.97 2.72
CA THR A 194 9.24 -4.04 1.72
C THR A 194 8.40 -5.20 2.27
N HIS A 195 8.63 -5.58 3.53
CA HIS A 195 7.87 -6.61 4.21
C HIS A 195 6.38 -6.24 4.29
N LEU A 196 6.07 -5.02 4.73
CA LEU A 196 4.70 -4.55 4.85
C LEU A 196 3.97 -4.50 3.50
N ILE A 197 4.62 -3.98 2.43
CA ILE A 197 4.00 -3.92 1.09
C ILE A 197 3.75 -5.33 0.54
N SER A 198 4.70 -6.25 0.69
CA SER A 198 4.58 -7.61 0.14
C SER A 198 3.50 -8.44 0.85
N ARG A 199 3.19 -8.13 2.10
CA ARG A 199 2.22 -8.84 2.95
C ARG A 199 1.03 -7.98 3.37
N ASN A 200 0.78 -6.88 2.69
CA ASN A 200 -0.26 -5.91 3.05
C ASN A 200 -1.66 -6.52 3.22
N ARG A 201 -1.97 -7.58 2.46
CA ARG A 201 -3.24 -8.30 2.55
C ARG A 201 -3.40 -9.05 3.89
N HIS A 202 -2.31 -9.60 4.43
CA HIS A 202 -2.34 -10.29 5.74
C HIS A 202 -2.52 -9.30 6.89
N TYR A 203 -2.05 -8.08 6.72
CA TYR A 203 -2.09 -7.02 7.74
C TYR A 203 -3.27 -6.07 7.58
N TRP A 204 -4.11 -6.26 6.58
CA TRP A 204 -5.15 -5.31 6.18
C TRP A 204 -4.66 -3.86 6.12
N THR A 205 -3.43 -3.68 5.65
CA THR A 205 -2.74 -2.41 5.70
C THR A 205 -2.53 -1.83 4.29
N THR A 206 -3.02 -0.63 4.07
CA THR A 206 -2.68 0.20 2.91
C THR A 206 -1.42 1.00 3.22
N MET A 207 -0.53 1.15 2.23
CA MET A 207 0.68 1.92 2.40
C MET A 207 0.79 3.05 1.37
N PHE A 208 0.98 4.27 1.84
CA PHE A 208 1.30 5.46 1.04
C PHE A 208 2.76 5.83 1.27
N ILE A 209 3.54 5.83 0.20
CA ILE A 209 4.95 6.23 0.21
C ILE A 209 5.08 7.48 -0.63
N SER A 210 5.65 8.53 -0.08
CA SER A 210 5.91 9.74 -0.83
C SER A 210 7.39 10.07 -0.86
N ASN A 211 7.89 10.41 -2.03
CA ASN A 211 9.27 10.76 -2.25
C ASN A 211 9.42 11.86 -3.31
N GLN A 212 10.54 12.56 -3.31
CA GLN A 212 10.79 13.62 -4.28
C GLN A 212 11.33 13.08 -5.59
N THR A 213 12.09 11.99 -5.56
CA THR A 213 12.70 11.34 -6.71
C THR A 213 12.46 9.85 -6.76
N LEU A 214 12.30 9.28 -7.96
CA LEU A 214 12.16 7.84 -8.14
C LEU A 214 13.45 7.10 -7.82
N LYS A 215 14.60 7.71 -8.10
CA LYS A 215 15.92 7.11 -7.89
C LYS A 215 16.23 6.78 -6.43
N ASP A 216 15.61 7.50 -5.50
CA ASP A 216 15.77 7.25 -4.07
C ASP A 216 14.85 6.13 -3.55
N VAL A 217 13.90 5.69 -4.35
CA VAL A 217 13.02 4.57 -4.02
C VAL A 217 13.67 3.26 -4.48
N PRO A 218 13.90 2.29 -3.58
CA PRO A 218 14.44 0.98 -3.95
C PRO A 218 13.62 0.29 -5.04
N ARG A 219 14.29 -0.39 -5.99
CA ARG A 219 13.62 -1.07 -7.10
C ARG A 219 12.55 -2.06 -6.65
N VAL A 220 12.82 -2.79 -5.57
CA VAL A 220 11.86 -3.75 -5.00
C VAL A 220 10.54 -3.07 -4.60
N ILE A 221 10.59 -1.87 -4.02
CA ILE A 221 9.39 -1.11 -3.67
C ILE A 221 8.66 -0.67 -4.93
N ARG A 222 9.39 -0.15 -5.94
CA ARG A 222 8.80 0.30 -7.21
C ARG A 222 8.04 -0.81 -7.95
N THR A 223 8.53 -2.06 -7.85
CA THR A 223 7.87 -3.23 -8.46
C THR A 223 6.69 -3.78 -7.66
N LEU A 224 6.63 -3.52 -6.35
CA LEU A 224 5.56 -4.02 -5.48
C LEU A 224 4.37 -3.06 -5.37
N VAL A 225 4.57 -1.76 -5.61
CA VAL A 225 3.49 -0.78 -5.52
C VAL A 225 2.43 -1.01 -6.60
N LYS A 226 1.18 -0.72 -6.25
CA LYS A 226 -0.01 -0.94 -7.10
C LYS A 226 -0.54 0.34 -7.74
N CYS A 227 -0.16 1.48 -7.22
CA CYS A 227 -0.53 2.78 -7.78
C CYS A 227 0.65 3.74 -7.69
N VAL A 228 0.90 4.47 -8.76
CA VAL A 228 1.97 5.47 -8.80
C VAL A 228 1.41 6.80 -9.28
N VAL A 229 1.86 7.89 -8.65
CA VAL A 229 1.41 9.24 -8.96
C VAL A 229 2.63 10.14 -9.23
N PHE A 230 2.61 10.86 -10.33
CA PHE A 230 3.66 11.76 -10.76
C PHE A 230 3.16 13.19 -10.90
N SER A 231 3.91 14.15 -10.36
CA SER A 231 3.73 15.57 -10.67
C SER A 231 4.48 15.93 -11.95
N HIS A 232 4.30 17.16 -12.41
CA HIS A 232 5.17 17.75 -13.43
C HIS A 232 6.64 17.69 -12.99
N CYS A 233 7.52 17.31 -13.90
CA CYS A 233 8.97 17.21 -13.67
C CYS A 233 9.72 17.91 -14.79
N THR A 234 10.78 18.66 -14.44
CA THR A 234 11.66 19.36 -15.38
C THR A 234 13.08 18.80 -15.38
N ASN A 235 13.38 17.81 -14.55
CA ASN A 235 14.69 17.18 -14.48
C ASN A 235 14.74 16.00 -15.46
N ASP A 236 15.51 16.16 -16.54
CA ASP A 236 15.64 15.16 -17.60
C ASP A 236 16.05 13.78 -17.07
N SER A 237 16.98 13.73 -16.12
CA SER A 237 17.45 12.45 -15.57
C SER A 237 16.39 11.74 -14.75
N GLU A 238 15.49 12.46 -14.14
CA GLU A 238 14.34 11.92 -13.42
C GLU A 238 13.23 11.49 -14.38
N ILE A 239 12.96 12.31 -15.40
CA ILE A 239 12.01 11.97 -16.48
C ILE A 239 12.42 10.66 -17.15
N ILE A 240 13.69 10.51 -17.52
CA ILE A 240 14.20 9.27 -18.13
C ILE A 240 13.98 8.08 -17.19
N ALA A 241 14.30 8.21 -15.90
CA ALA A 241 14.15 7.12 -14.93
C ALA A 241 12.68 6.70 -14.77
N ILE A 242 11.75 7.65 -14.75
CA ILE A 242 10.31 7.39 -14.66
C ILE A 242 9.80 6.70 -15.93
N LEU A 243 10.20 7.19 -17.10
CA LEU A 243 9.83 6.60 -18.38
C LEU A 243 10.39 5.17 -18.53
N ASP A 244 11.63 4.92 -18.08
CA ASP A 244 12.24 3.59 -18.12
C ASP A 244 11.50 2.57 -17.26
N GLU A 245 11.01 3.00 -16.11
CA GLU A 245 10.34 2.10 -15.16
C GLU A 245 8.88 1.81 -15.54
N TYR A 246 8.14 2.83 -16.04
CA TYR A 246 6.68 2.73 -16.13
C TYR A 246 6.10 2.80 -17.54
N SER A 247 6.91 3.12 -18.58
CA SER A 247 6.39 3.27 -19.94
C SER A 247 5.82 1.99 -20.54
N GLY A 248 6.20 0.83 -20.02
CA GLY A 248 5.62 -0.46 -20.43
C GLY A 248 4.11 -0.60 -20.13
N ASN A 249 3.58 0.27 -19.26
CA ASN A 249 2.15 0.31 -18.96
C ASN A 249 1.33 1.09 -20.00
N PHE A 250 2.01 1.77 -20.92
CA PHE A 250 1.36 2.62 -21.92
C PHE A 250 1.38 1.99 -23.31
N ASN A 251 0.24 2.07 -23.98
CA ASN A 251 0.16 1.73 -25.36
C ASN A 251 0.88 2.81 -26.19
N GLY A 252 1.95 2.42 -26.89
CA GLY A 252 2.89 3.34 -27.54
C GLY A 252 4.13 3.69 -26.72
N GLY A 253 4.32 3.05 -25.57
CA GLY A 253 5.58 3.09 -24.81
C GLY A 253 5.96 4.48 -24.28
N ARG A 254 7.25 4.81 -24.36
CA ARG A 254 7.82 6.03 -23.77
C ARG A 254 7.21 7.32 -24.32
N ASP A 255 7.02 7.42 -25.62
CA ASP A 255 6.50 8.63 -26.27
C ASP A 255 5.03 8.87 -25.88
N ALA A 256 4.23 7.81 -25.78
CA ALA A 256 2.86 7.89 -25.34
C ALA A 256 2.79 8.31 -23.86
N MET A 257 3.57 7.68 -23.00
CA MET A 257 3.64 8.04 -21.59
C MET A 257 4.05 9.50 -21.40
N PHE A 258 5.08 9.96 -22.09
CA PHE A 258 5.56 11.34 -21.97
C PHE A 258 4.51 12.36 -22.38
N ARG A 259 3.80 12.12 -23.48
CA ARG A 259 2.71 13.00 -23.95
C ARG A 259 1.55 13.05 -22.95
N ILE A 260 1.11 11.88 -22.47
CA ILE A 260 0.02 11.77 -21.49
C ILE A 260 0.41 12.42 -20.15
N TRP A 261 1.64 12.20 -19.69
CA TRP A 261 2.15 12.82 -18.48
C TRP A 261 2.15 14.36 -18.56
N ASN A 262 2.66 14.92 -19.67
CA ASN A 262 2.65 16.36 -19.88
C ASN A 262 1.21 16.92 -19.93
N GLU A 263 0.28 16.23 -20.59
CA GLU A 263 -1.13 16.65 -20.62
C GLU A 263 -1.77 16.56 -19.23
N ALA A 264 -1.57 15.45 -18.50
CA ALA A 264 -2.11 15.25 -17.15
C ALA A 264 -1.58 16.29 -16.14
N THR A 265 -0.35 16.77 -16.32
CA THR A 265 0.31 17.69 -15.38
C THR A 265 0.40 19.13 -15.90
N LYS A 266 -0.31 19.46 -16.98
CA LYS A 266 -0.32 20.79 -17.61
C LYS A 266 -0.82 21.88 -16.66
N THR A 267 -1.84 21.56 -15.87
CA THR A 267 -2.37 22.46 -14.85
C THR A 267 -1.68 22.18 -13.51
N LYS A 268 -1.31 23.22 -12.79
CA LYS A 268 -0.71 23.11 -11.47
C LYS A 268 -1.62 22.32 -10.51
N TYR A 269 -1.02 21.38 -9.76
CA TYR A 269 -1.71 20.47 -8.84
C TYR A 269 -2.58 19.42 -9.53
N ASN A 270 -2.36 19.17 -10.82
CA ASN A 270 -2.83 17.99 -11.49
C ASN A 270 -1.65 17.01 -11.67
N TYR A 271 -1.95 15.73 -11.61
CA TYR A 271 -0.96 14.65 -11.56
C TYR A 271 -1.35 13.52 -12.50
N LEU A 272 -0.36 12.83 -13.02
CA LEU A 272 -0.56 11.55 -13.69
C LEU A 272 -0.66 10.45 -12.64
N MET A 273 -1.72 9.64 -12.66
CA MET A 273 -1.89 8.46 -11.82
C MET A 273 -1.93 7.20 -12.70
N ILE A 274 -1.09 6.23 -12.37
CA ILE A 274 -1.09 4.90 -13.00
C ILE A 274 -1.60 3.91 -11.97
N ASN A 275 -2.79 3.35 -12.21
CA ASN A 275 -3.39 2.32 -11.37
C ASN A 275 -3.14 0.94 -11.96
N MET A 276 -2.25 0.18 -11.33
CA MET A 276 -1.84 -1.19 -11.71
C MET A 276 -2.52 -2.25 -10.83
N SER A 277 -3.51 -1.87 -10.01
CA SER A 277 -4.18 -2.77 -9.07
C SER A 277 -5.32 -3.57 -9.69
N VAL A 278 -5.79 -3.17 -10.86
CA VAL A 278 -6.87 -3.85 -11.56
C VAL A 278 -6.34 -5.16 -12.16
N GLU A 279 -7.00 -6.28 -11.90
CA GLU A 279 -6.60 -7.57 -12.45
C GLU A 279 -6.62 -7.50 -13.99
N ASN A 280 -5.44 -7.77 -14.58
CA ASN A 280 -5.21 -7.81 -16.03
C ASN A 280 -5.37 -6.50 -16.81
N ASP A 281 -5.55 -5.36 -16.12
CA ASP A 281 -5.71 -4.07 -16.77
C ASP A 281 -4.98 -2.98 -15.99
N VAL A 282 -4.25 -2.12 -16.70
CA VAL A 282 -3.63 -0.93 -16.13
C VAL A 282 -4.48 0.26 -16.55
N ARG A 283 -4.87 1.10 -15.60
CA ARG A 283 -5.65 2.29 -15.90
C ARG A 283 -4.88 3.55 -15.58
N ILE A 284 -5.01 4.53 -16.46
CA ILE A 284 -4.24 5.76 -16.44
C ILE A 284 -5.18 6.94 -16.27
N TYR A 285 -4.92 7.77 -15.27
CA TYR A 285 -5.78 8.89 -14.89
C TYR A 285 -5.00 10.18 -14.75
N GLN A 286 -5.68 11.30 -14.99
CA GLN A 286 -5.36 12.57 -14.38
C GLN A 286 -6.09 12.65 -13.03
N ILE A 287 -5.40 13.03 -11.96
CA ILE A 287 -5.99 13.29 -10.64
C ILE A 287 -5.49 14.62 -10.11
N GLY A 288 -6.34 15.44 -9.54
CA GLY A 288 -5.93 16.71 -8.95
C GLY A 288 -7.06 17.71 -8.75
N SER A 289 -6.75 19.00 -8.92
CA SER A 289 -7.67 20.11 -8.65
C SER A 289 -8.90 20.13 -9.59
N GLU A 290 -8.77 19.58 -10.78
CA GLU A 290 -9.83 19.53 -11.78
C GLU A 290 -10.72 18.29 -11.63
N GLY A 291 -10.30 17.29 -10.87
CA GLY A 291 -11.02 16.05 -10.63
C GLY A 291 -10.20 14.80 -10.92
N LEU A 292 -10.92 13.72 -11.21
CA LEU A 292 -10.35 12.42 -11.61
C LEU A 292 -10.86 12.08 -13.00
N PHE A 293 -9.95 11.96 -13.97
CA PHE A 293 -10.27 11.71 -15.39
C PHE A 293 -9.45 10.53 -15.90
N GLU A 294 -10.07 9.62 -16.62
CA GLU A 294 -9.40 8.47 -17.23
C GLU A 294 -8.94 8.80 -18.66
N PHE A 295 -7.70 8.43 -18.99
CA PHE A 295 -7.18 8.42 -20.35
C PHE A 295 -7.52 7.08 -21.02
N GLU A 296 -8.72 6.97 -21.57
CA GLU A 296 -9.18 5.74 -22.23
C GLU A 296 -8.26 5.33 -23.39
N GLY A 297 -7.97 4.03 -23.48
CA GLY A 297 -7.07 3.46 -24.49
C GLY A 297 -5.59 3.80 -24.31
N ALA A 298 -5.21 4.50 -23.24
CA ALA A 298 -3.83 4.83 -22.95
C ALA A 298 -3.02 3.64 -22.41
N SER A 299 -3.70 2.70 -21.74
CA SER A 299 -3.06 1.52 -21.17
C SER A 299 -2.69 0.49 -22.23
N SER A 300 -1.58 -0.21 -22.03
CA SER A 300 -1.22 -1.38 -22.82
C SER A 300 -2.09 -2.56 -22.39
N SER A 301 -3.28 -2.69 -23.01
CA SER A 301 -4.02 -3.94 -22.90
C SER A 301 -3.23 -5.03 -23.66
N ARG A 302 -2.98 -6.17 -23.01
CA ARG A 302 -2.22 -7.29 -23.61
C ARG A 302 -2.91 -7.93 -24.84
N HIS A 303 -4.02 -7.33 -25.32
CA HIS A 303 -4.91 -8.02 -26.29
C HIS A 303 -5.21 -7.32 -27.62
N ASP A 304 -4.88 -6.05 -27.87
CA ASP A 304 -5.25 -5.47 -29.18
C ASP A 304 -4.14 -4.62 -29.82
N GLY A 305 -3.64 -5.11 -30.96
CA GLY A 305 -2.70 -4.38 -31.83
C GLY A 305 -3.35 -3.20 -32.59
N ARG A 306 -4.11 -2.35 -31.91
CA ARG A 306 -4.74 -1.19 -32.53
C ARG A 306 -3.90 0.06 -32.42
N THR A 307 -3.70 0.75 -33.53
CA THR A 307 -3.08 2.08 -33.63
C THR A 307 -3.89 3.10 -32.85
N ILE A 308 -3.25 3.84 -31.93
CA ILE A 308 -3.94 4.76 -31.03
C ILE A 308 -3.93 6.17 -31.61
N HIS A 309 -5.12 6.75 -31.68
CA HIS A 309 -5.30 8.20 -31.63
C HIS A 309 -5.08 8.68 -30.17
N PRO A 310 -4.58 9.91 -29.94
CA PRO A 310 -4.43 10.43 -28.58
C PRO A 310 -5.78 10.30 -27.84
N PRO A 311 -5.78 9.71 -26.64
CA PRO A 311 -7.00 9.45 -25.90
C PRO A 311 -7.73 10.76 -25.61
N LYS A 312 -9.07 10.74 -25.75
CA LYS A 312 -9.92 11.84 -25.25
C LYS A 312 -10.02 11.70 -23.73
N LEU A 313 -9.91 12.82 -23.03
CA LEU A 313 -10.21 12.88 -21.61
C LEU A 313 -11.72 12.65 -21.41
N ASN A 314 -12.11 11.56 -20.75
CA ASN A 314 -13.50 11.35 -20.35
C ASN A 314 -13.70 11.79 -18.89
N GLU A 315 -14.63 12.71 -18.68
CA GLU A 315 -15.01 13.15 -17.34
C GLU A 315 -15.74 12.01 -16.63
N THR A 316 -15.06 11.34 -15.70
CA THR A 316 -15.76 10.60 -14.66
C THR A 316 -16.35 11.65 -13.71
N ASN A 317 -17.66 11.71 -13.56
CA ASN A 317 -18.45 12.78 -12.90
C ASN A 317 -18.12 13.07 -11.42
N VAL A 318 -16.84 13.13 -11.07
CA VAL A 318 -16.40 13.52 -9.72
C VAL A 318 -15.90 14.97 -9.75
N ARG A 319 -16.80 15.92 -9.94
CA ARG A 319 -16.52 17.34 -9.65
C ARG A 319 -16.37 17.50 -8.15
N THR A 320 -15.13 17.48 -7.69
CA THR A 320 -14.83 17.66 -6.27
C THR A 320 -14.42 19.11 -6.02
N LYS A 321 -15.12 19.79 -5.09
CA LYS A 321 -14.66 21.09 -4.58
C LYS A 321 -13.30 20.88 -3.86
N PRO A 322 -12.34 21.79 -4.00
CA PRO A 322 -11.09 21.72 -3.24
C PRO A 322 -11.40 21.73 -1.74
N PHE A 323 -10.68 20.89 -0.98
CA PHE A 323 -10.76 20.90 0.47
C PHE A 323 -10.25 22.26 0.99
N ASN A 324 -11.09 22.97 1.74
CA ASN A 324 -10.72 24.24 2.35
C ASN A 324 -10.41 24.00 3.83
N ILE A 325 -9.18 24.32 4.24
CA ILE A 325 -8.73 24.21 5.65
C ILE A 325 -9.62 25.03 6.60
N LYS A 326 -10.37 26.03 6.07
CA LYS A 326 -11.34 26.81 6.83
C LYS A 326 -12.59 26.04 7.26
N ASP A 327 -12.81 24.84 6.70
CA ASP A 327 -13.96 24.00 7.05
C ASP A 327 -13.66 23.11 8.28
N LEU A 328 -12.49 23.25 8.90
CA LEU A 328 -12.14 22.59 10.15
C LEU A 328 -12.70 23.40 11.35
N PRO A 329 -13.27 22.74 12.36
CA PRO A 329 -13.81 23.43 13.53
C PRO A 329 -12.73 24.18 14.33
N ASP A 330 -12.94 25.44 14.64
CA ASP A 330 -12.18 26.26 15.58
C ASP A 330 -12.97 26.39 16.91
N PRO A 331 -12.30 26.48 18.05
CA PRO A 331 -10.93 26.21 18.46
C PRO A 331 -10.66 24.76 18.92
N ILE A 332 -9.37 24.37 18.97
CA ILE A 332 -8.99 23.04 19.42
C ILE A 332 -9.11 22.95 20.94
N HIS A 333 -10.01 22.12 21.44
CA HIS A 333 -10.26 21.91 22.87
C HIS A 333 -9.56 20.67 23.41
N CYS A 334 -8.79 20.79 24.48
CA CYS A 334 -8.25 19.64 25.20
C CYS A 334 -9.24 19.17 26.27
N SER A 335 -9.90 18.03 26.03
CA SER A 335 -10.89 17.48 26.95
C SER A 335 -10.31 17.12 28.33
N ALA A 336 -9.05 16.66 28.37
CA ALA A 336 -8.37 16.30 29.62
C ALA A 336 -8.02 17.52 30.50
N CYS A 337 -7.59 18.62 29.89
CA CYS A 337 -7.17 19.82 30.61
C CYS A 337 -8.20 20.97 30.59
N LYS A 338 -9.31 20.81 29.85
CA LYS A 338 -10.36 21.79 29.63
C LYS A 338 -9.84 23.17 29.15
N GLN A 339 -8.84 23.14 28.27
CA GLN A 339 -8.20 24.34 27.70
C GLN A 339 -8.42 24.44 26.20
N ASP A 340 -8.68 25.65 25.72
CA ASP A 340 -8.81 25.99 24.30
C ASP A 340 -7.49 26.52 23.75
N PHE A 341 -7.12 26.08 22.55
CA PHE A 341 -5.89 26.47 21.89
C PHE A 341 -6.18 27.18 20.58
N LYS A 342 -5.63 28.40 20.43
CA LYS A 342 -5.81 29.23 19.22
C LYS A 342 -5.19 28.64 17.97
N ASN A 343 -4.21 27.75 18.12
CA ASN A 343 -3.56 27.04 17.02
C ASN A 343 -3.02 25.71 17.48
N GLN A 344 -2.80 24.85 16.54
CA GLN A 344 -2.43 23.47 16.74
C GLN A 344 -1.01 23.27 17.28
N SER A 345 -0.07 24.15 16.91
CA SER A 345 1.29 24.10 17.46
C SER A 345 1.30 24.31 18.98
N SER A 346 0.36 25.11 19.49
CA SER A 346 0.17 25.33 20.94
C SER A 346 -0.45 24.09 21.59
N TYR A 347 -1.40 23.43 20.94
CA TYR A 347 -2.02 22.20 21.41
C TYR A 347 -1.03 21.05 21.46
N ILE A 348 -0.23 20.82 20.41
CA ILE A 348 0.80 19.78 20.38
C ILE A 348 1.84 19.97 21.48
N ARG A 349 2.32 21.21 21.68
CA ARG A 349 3.21 21.52 22.80
C ARG A 349 2.56 21.22 24.15
N HIS A 350 1.26 21.48 24.29
CA HIS A 350 0.51 21.17 25.49
C HIS A 350 0.41 19.64 25.71
N THR A 351 -0.02 18.87 24.71
CA THR A 351 -0.17 17.41 24.84
C THR A 351 1.15 16.67 25.04
N SER A 352 2.24 17.20 24.52
CA SER A 352 3.59 16.66 24.75
C SER A 352 4.22 17.09 26.09
N SER A 353 3.59 18.02 26.81
CA SER A 353 4.09 18.53 28.09
C SER A 353 3.90 17.52 29.23
N LEU A 354 4.84 17.53 30.21
CA LEU A 354 4.71 16.76 31.44
C LEU A 354 3.43 17.05 32.21
N LYS A 355 2.94 18.30 32.17
CA LYS A 355 1.68 18.71 32.82
C LYS A 355 0.46 18.01 32.22
N HIS A 356 0.40 17.84 30.90
CA HIS A 356 -0.70 17.12 30.27
C HIS A 356 -0.70 15.63 30.64
N LYS A 357 0.49 15.00 30.66
CA LYS A 357 0.64 13.59 31.05
C LYS A 357 0.27 13.30 32.49
N ASN A 358 0.36 14.30 33.37
CA ASN A 358 -0.03 14.17 34.79
C ASN A 358 -1.52 14.41 35.04
N ASN A 359 -2.28 14.85 34.03
CA ASN A 359 -3.73 15.10 34.10
C ASN A 359 -4.56 14.02 33.37
N LEU A 360 -3.90 13.04 32.78
CA LEU A 360 -4.47 11.80 32.23
C LEU A 360 -4.36 10.66 33.24
#